data_6eb24d8db9d218f16e4dcc4da7d6206e
#
_entry.id   6eb24d8db9d218f16e4dcc4da7d6206e
#
_cell.length_a   1.000
_cell.length_b   1.000
_cell.length_c   1.000
_cell.angle_alpha   90.00
_cell.angle_beta   90.00
_cell.angle_gamma   90.00
#
_symmetry.space_group_name_H-M   'P 1'
#
loop_
_entity.id
_entity.type
_entity.pdbx_description
1 polymer ?
#
loop_
_entity_poly.entity_id
_entity_poly.type
_entity_poly.pdbx_seq_one_letter_code
_entity_poly.pdbx_strand_id
1 'polypeptide(L)'
;MEVHVTQKVSFICHLDCLGYVNYIDGEGSIIVPKSVRPIIDYEETFLGTKKGAKKQFRYGKLHIREYKDYYIVHMDKVDPRKDPMGHLLIDAPEFLAATIAGLKAAKQAGCTVYTEKKGNNALVGGLRAACLAGTVAATSSYIVASVVKQINRDV
;
A
#
# COMPACT_ATOMS: atom_id res chain seq x y z
N MET A 1 -2.62 -12.42 25.19
CA MET A 1 -2.29 -12.51 23.74
C MET A 1 -3.31 -13.37 22.97
N GLU A 2 -4.10 -14.21 23.61
CA GLU A 2 -5.14 -15.07 23.00
C GLU A 2 -6.43 -14.35 22.58
N VAL A 3 -6.82 -13.28 23.26
CA VAL A 3 -8.06 -12.52 22.99
C VAL A 3 -8.10 -11.91 21.57
N HIS A 4 -6.96 -11.50 21.03
CA HIS A 4 -6.89 -10.89 19.71
C HIS A 4 -7.09 -11.85 18.53
N VAL A 5 -6.74 -13.11 18.69
CA VAL A 5 -6.93 -14.15 17.65
C VAL A 5 -8.39 -14.56 17.58
N THR A 6 -9.04 -14.70 18.72
CA THR A 6 -10.45 -15.11 18.84
C THR A 6 -11.40 -14.11 18.20
N GLN A 7 -11.16 -12.79 18.35
CA GLN A 7 -12.00 -11.76 17.73
C GLN A 7 -11.88 -11.74 16.20
N LYS A 8 -10.68 -11.98 15.62
CA LYS A 8 -10.47 -12.05 14.18
C LYS A 8 -11.18 -13.24 13.54
N VAL A 9 -11.07 -14.40 14.17
CA VAL A 9 -11.75 -15.64 13.72
C VAL A 9 -13.26 -15.46 13.80
N SER A 10 -13.77 -14.86 14.88
CA SER A 10 -15.19 -14.59 15.05
C SER A 10 -15.77 -13.67 13.98
N PHE A 11 -15.02 -12.64 13.54
CA PHE A 11 -15.49 -11.73 12.50
C PHE A 11 -15.57 -12.42 11.12
N ILE A 12 -14.55 -13.17 10.75
CA ILE A 12 -14.53 -13.92 9.48
C ILE A 12 -15.61 -14.99 9.48
N CYS A 13 -15.75 -15.78 10.55
CA CYS A 13 -16.82 -16.75 10.68
C CYS A 13 -18.22 -16.12 10.65
N HIS A 14 -18.38 -14.92 11.21
CA HIS A 14 -19.66 -14.21 11.18
C HIS A 14 -20.02 -13.74 9.76
N LEU A 15 -19.04 -13.29 8.98
CA LEU A 15 -19.23 -12.94 7.56
C LEU A 15 -19.54 -14.19 6.72
N ASP A 16 -18.90 -15.33 7.00
CA ASP A 16 -19.20 -16.62 6.36
C ASP A 16 -20.64 -17.05 6.60
N CYS A 17 -21.11 -16.97 7.85
CA CYS A 17 -22.49 -17.30 8.21
C CYS A 17 -23.53 -16.41 7.56
N LEU A 18 -23.17 -15.19 7.16
CA LEU A 18 -24.05 -14.23 6.49
C LEU A 18 -23.98 -14.32 4.95
N GLY A 19 -23.19 -15.26 4.39
CA GLY A 19 -23.08 -15.48 2.94
C GLY A 19 -22.33 -14.39 2.19
N TYR A 20 -21.57 -13.53 2.87
CA TYR A 20 -20.81 -12.42 2.27
C TYR A 20 -19.45 -12.81 1.73
N VAL A 21 -18.98 -14.04 1.97
CA VAL A 21 -17.66 -14.54 1.53
C VAL A 21 -17.55 -14.71 0.02
N ASN A 22 -18.66 -14.70 -0.70
CA ASN A 22 -18.68 -14.87 -2.16
C ASN A 22 -18.27 -13.63 -2.97
N TYR A 23 -17.94 -12.51 -2.31
CA TYR A 23 -17.47 -11.28 -2.96
C TYR A 23 -16.01 -11.03 -2.65
N ILE A 24 -15.13 -11.93 -3.11
CA ILE A 24 -13.69 -11.74 -3.04
C ILE A 24 -13.26 -11.07 -4.35
N ASP A 25 -12.69 -9.85 -4.26
CA ASP A 25 -12.00 -9.29 -5.41
C ASP A 25 -10.67 -10.03 -5.63
N GLY A 26 -10.02 -9.85 -6.78
CA GLY A 26 -8.72 -10.47 -7.10
C GLY A 26 -7.58 -10.11 -6.13
N GLU A 27 -7.84 -9.22 -5.16
CA GLU A 27 -6.91 -8.84 -4.08
C GLU A 27 -7.12 -9.66 -2.79
N GLY A 28 -8.07 -10.59 -2.77
CA GLY A 28 -8.46 -11.32 -1.55
C GLY A 28 -9.20 -10.44 -0.54
N SER A 29 -9.83 -9.37 -1.04
CA SER A 29 -10.64 -8.45 -0.23
C SER A 29 -12.09 -8.90 -0.23
N ILE A 30 -12.78 -8.71 0.88
CA ILE A 30 -14.21 -9.00 1.04
C ILE A 30 -14.99 -7.70 0.96
N ILE A 31 -16.03 -7.67 0.14
CA ILE A 31 -16.95 -6.54 0.04
C ILE A 31 -18.10 -6.78 1.03
N VAL A 32 -18.27 -5.85 1.97
CA VAL A 32 -19.28 -5.93 3.04
C VAL A 32 -20.27 -4.77 2.86
N PRO A 33 -21.59 -5.04 2.71
CA PRO A 33 -22.61 -3.99 2.65
C PRO A 33 -22.63 -3.13 3.91
N LYS A 34 -23.05 -1.88 3.77
CA LYS A 34 -23.18 -0.94 4.90
C LYS A 34 -24.16 -1.39 5.99
N SER A 35 -25.13 -2.25 5.64
CA SER A 35 -26.07 -2.84 6.58
C SER A 35 -25.39 -3.76 7.60
N VAL A 36 -24.22 -4.29 7.27
CA VAL A 36 -23.41 -5.12 8.15
C VAL A 36 -22.23 -4.29 8.66
N ARG A 37 -22.36 -3.73 9.83
CA ARG A 37 -21.27 -2.99 10.47
C ARG A 37 -20.35 -3.96 11.20
N PRO A 38 -19.03 -3.94 10.97
CA PRO A 38 -18.08 -4.72 11.75
C PRO A 38 -18.16 -4.36 13.24
N ILE A 39 -18.33 -5.36 14.11
CA ILE A 39 -18.40 -5.21 15.58
C ILE A 39 -16.98 -5.31 16.15
N ILE A 40 -16.07 -4.51 15.65
CA ILE A 40 -14.69 -4.46 16.17
C ILE A 40 -14.28 -3.00 16.33
N ASP A 41 -13.58 -2.73 17.43
CA ASP A 41 -12.90 -1.46 17.62
C ASP A 41 -11.76 -1.36 16.63
N TYR A 42 -11.82 -0.39 15.76
CA TYR A 42 -10.81 -0.10 14.76
C TYR A 42 -10.42 1.37 14.78
N GLU A 43 -9.16 1.64 14.56
CA GLU A 43 -8.64 3.00 14.54
C GLU A 43 -8.63 3.55 13.11
N GLU A 44 -9.10 4.79 12.93
CA GLU A 44 -8.96 5.49 11.67
C GLU A 44 -7.47 5.67 11.35
N THR A 45 -7.10 5.42 10.10
CA THR A 45 -5.71 5.50 9.64
C THR A 45 -5.59 6.26 8.34
N PHE A 46 -4.49 7.00 8.20
CA PHE A 46 -4.09 7.66 6.96
C PHE A 46 -2.98 6.89 6.23
N LEU A 47 -2.57 5.72 6.78
CA LEU A 47 -1.54 4.90 6.16
C LEU A 47 -2.09 4.16 4.95
N GLY A 48 -1.34 4.23 3.84
CA GLY A 48 -1.66 3.57 2.59
C GLY A 48 -2.55 4.40 1.66
N THR A 49 -2.78 3.89 0.45
CA THR A 49 -3.57 4.57 -0.56
C THR A 49 -5.06 4.43 -0.28
N LYS A 50 -5.76 5.55 -0.22
CA LYS A 50 -7.19 5.59 0.10
C LYS A 50 -8.09 4.98 -1.00
N LYS A 51 -7.61 4.87 -2.23
CA LYS A 51 -8.32 4.27 -3.39
C LYS A 51 -9.79 4.75 -3.53
N GLY A 52 -10.05 6.04 -3.28
CA GLY A 52 -11.39 6.63 -3.35
C GLY A 52 -12.29 6.35 -2.15
N ALA A 53 -11.84 5.65 -1.13
CA ALA A 53 -12.59 5.44 0.11
C ALA A 53 -12.81 6.76 0.87
N LYS A 54 -13.93 6.88 1.59
CA LYS A 54 -14.20 8.02 2.47
C LYS A 54 -13.28 8.00 3.69
N LYS A 55 -13.16 6.83 4.31
CA LYS A 55 -12.34 6.57 5.50
C LYS A 55 -11.61 5.24 5.36
N GLN A 56 -10.55 5.10 6.10
CA GLN A 56 -9.81 3.85 6.25
C GLN A 56 -9.61 3.56 7.73
N PHE A 57 -9.70 2.31 8.08
CA PHE A 57 -9.54 1.84 9.44
C PHE A 57 -8.59 0.66 9.47
N ARG A 58 -7.86 0.51 10.57
CA ARG A 58 -6.92 -0.57 10.74
C ARG A 58 -6.99 -1.17 12.13
N TYR A 59 -6.96 -2.48 12.17
CA TYR A 59 -6.83 -3.25 13.40
C TYR A 59 -5.80 -4.37 13.18
N GLY A 60 -4.56 -4.12 13.59
CA GLY A 60 -3.43 -4.99 13.28
C GLY A 60 -3.25 -5.19 11.77
N LYS A 61 -3.38 -6.43 11.32
CA LYS A 61 -3.31 -6.78 9.89
C LYS A 61 -4.60 -6.47 9.13
N LEU A 62 -5.72 -6.28 9.81
CA LEU A 62 -6.99 -6.02 9.17
C LEU A 62 -7.06 -4.59 8.69
N HIS A 63 -7.36 -4.40 7.41
CA HIS A 63 -7.53 -3.10 6.78
C HIS A 63 -8.94 -2.98 6.20
N ILE A 64 -9.67 -1.94 6.61
CA ILE A 64 -11.05 -1.68 6.20
C ILE A 64 -11.08 -0.34 5.50
N ARG A 65 -11.65 -0.30 4.29
CA ARG A 65 -11.93 0.92 3.54
C ARG A 65 -13.42 1.15 3.49
N GLU A 66 -13.86 2.34 3.88
CA GLU A 66 -15.26 2.75 3.86
C GLU A 66 -15.59 3.51 2.58
N TYR A 67 -16.54 3.01 1.81
CA TYR A 67 -17.13 3.67 0.65
C TYR A 67 -18.54 4.16 0.97
N LYS A 68 -19.26 4.69 -0.03
CA LYS A 68 -20.62 5.21 0.16
C LYS A 68 -21.59 4.13 0.64
N ASP A 69 -21.61 2.99 -0.02
CA ASP A 69 -22.64 1.96 0.14
C ASP A 69 -22.09 0.62 0.67
N TYR A 70 -20.76 0.47 0.79
CA TYR A 70 -20.09 -0.76 1.21
C TYR A 70 -18.77 -0.49 1.91
N TYR A 71 -18.23 -1.53 2.53
CA TYR A 71 -16.86 -1.60 3.04
C TYR A 71 -16.07 -2.60 2.20
N ILE A 72 -14.78 -2.33 1.99
CA ILE A 72 -13.82 -3.32 1.53
C ILE A 72 -12.93 -3.69 2.70
N VAL A 73 -12.89 -4.98 3.01
CA VAL A 73 -12.12 -5.53 4.11
C VAL A 73 -11.09 -6.50 3.55
N HIS A 74 -9.82 -6.28 3.85
CA HIS A 74 -8.76 -7.23 3.52
C HIS A 74 -7.78 -7.40 4.67
N MET A 75 -7.03 -8.49 4.64
CA MET A 75 -6.03 -8.81 5.64
C MET A 75 -4.64 -8.78 5.02
N ASP A 76 -3.81 -7.85 5.48
CA ASP A 76 -2.40 -7.81 5.11
C ASP A 76 -1.67 -9.05 5.65
N LYS A 77 -0.69 -9.55 4.91
CA LYS A 77 0.15 -10.68 5.37
C LYS A 77 1.04 -10.27 6.53
N VAL A 78 1.53 -9.03 6.50
CA VAL A 78 2.39 -8.44 7.52
C VAL A 78 1.75 -7.19 8.10
N ASP A 79 1.76 -7.07 9.44
CA ASP A 79 1.26 -5.88 10.13
C ASP A 79 2.24 -4.70 9.93
N PRO A 80 1.86 -3.63 9.21
CA PRO A 80 2.75 -2.51 8.90
C PRO A 80 3.18 -1.68 10.12
N ARG A 81 2.48 -1.81 11.26
CA ARG A 81 2.86 -1.12 12.50
C ARG A 81 3.97 -1.86 13.25
N LYS A 82 4.03 -3.20 13.08
CA LYS A 82 5.03 -4.04 13.74
C LYS A 82 6.26 -4.24 12.88
N ASP A 83 6.06 -4.45 11.58
CA ASP A 83 7.12 -4.64 10.61
C ASP A 83 6.81 -3.89 9.31
N PRO A 84 7.14 -2.59 9.23
CA PRO A 84 6.90 -1.77 8.04
C PRO A 84 7.65 -2.27 6.80
N MET A 85 8.87 -2.77 6.98
CA MET A 85 9.69 -3.25 5.86
C MET A 85 9.16 -4.57 5.30
N GLY A 86 8.81 -5.51 6.17
CA GLY A 86 8.17 -6.75 5.76
C GLY A 86 6.84 -6.52 5.06
N HIS A 87 6.05 -5.55 5.52
CA HIS A 87 4.81 -5.16 4.85
C HIS A 87 5.07 -4.61 3.44
N LEU A 88 6.04 -3.70 3.27
CA LEU A 88 6.41 -3.17 1.96
C LEU A 88 6.93 -4.26 1.03
N LEU A 89 7.69 -5.22 1.54
CA LEU A 89 8.26 -6.31 0.76
C LEU A 89 7.20 -7.31 0.28
N ILE A 90 6.23 -7.63 1.11
CA ILE A 90 5.27 -8.72 0.87
C ILE A 90 3.93 -8.22 0.35
N ASP A 91 3.37 -7.18 0.97
CA ASP A 91 2.02 -6.69 0.64
C ASP A 91 2.04 -5.56 -0.41
N ALA A 92 3.13 -4.78 -0.46
CA ALA A 92 3.25 -3.63 -1.36
C ALA A 92 4.63 -3.53 -2.05
N PRO A 93 5.12 -4.61 -2.71
CA PRO A 93 6.45 -4.64 -3.34
C PRO A 93 6.62 -3.58 -4.44
N GLU A 94 5.54 -3.13 -5.07
CA GLU A 94 5.53 -2.06 -6.06
C GLU A 94 6.03 -0.72 -5.49
N PHE A 95 5.68 -0.39 -4.25
CA PHE A 95 6.17 0.81 -3.59
C PHE A 95 7.65 0.71 -3.22
N LEU A 96 8.09 -0.47 -2.78
CA LEU A 96 9.50 -0.72 -2.47
C LEU A 96 10.36 -0.61 -3.73
N ALA A 97 9.95 -1.23 -4.83
CA ALA A 97 10.64 -1.15 -6.12
C ALA A 97 10.73 0.30 -6.63
N ALA A 98 9.63 1.05 -6.56
CA ALA A 98 9.58 2.46 -6.94
C ALA A 98 10.55 3.31 -6.10
N THR A 99 10.57 3.11 -4.79
CA THR A 99 11.44 3.85 -3.88
C THR A 99 12.92 3.59 -4.19
N ILE A 100 13.32 2.33 -4.34
CA ILE A 100 14.70 1.95 -4.66
C ILE A 100 15.13 2.51 -6.01
N ALA A 101 14.31 2.37 -7.06
CA ALA A 101 14.60 2.88 -8.39
C ALA A 101 14.72 4.41 -8.40
N GLY A 102 13.78 5.09 -7.73
CA GLY A 102 13.78 6.55 -7.62
C GLY A 102 15.02 7.08 -6.92
N LEU A 103 15.39 6.52 -5.78
CA LEU A 103 16.59 6.93 -5.02
C LEU A 103 17.87 6.68 -5.80
N LYS A 104 17.98 5.54 -6.48
CA LYS A 104 19.16 5.20 -7.29
C LYS A 104 19.32 6.19 -8.47
N ALA A 105 18.25 6.46 -9.20
CA ALA A 105 18.26 7.39 -10.32
C ALA A 105 18.52 8.84 -9.85
N ALA A 106 17.90 9.27 -8.77
CA ALA A 106 18.12 10.58 -8.18
C ALA A 106 19.58 10.79 -7.79
N LYS A 107 20.18 9.83 -7.08
CA LYS A 107 21.58 9.87 -6.70
C LYS A 107 22.48 9.97 -7.93
N GLN A 108 22.29 9.10 -8.92
CA GLN A 108 23.13 9.05 -10.10
C GLN A 108 23.06 10.36 -10.89
N ALA A 109 21.86 10.82 -11.27
CA ALA A 109 21.69 12.04 -12.04
C ALA A 109 22.14 13.30 -11.26
N GLY A 110 21.81 13.38 -9.98
CA GLY A 110 22.23 14.49 -9.13
C GLY A 110 23.75 14.62 -9.02
N CYS A 111 24.43 13.50 -8.74
CA CYS A 111 25.89 13.48 -8.64
C CYS A 111 26.55 13.83 -9.99
N THR A 112 26.09 13.26 -11.10
CA THR A 112 26.65 13.55 -12.43
C THR A 112 26.57 15.04 -12.73
N VAL A 113 25.38 15.65 -12.62
CA VAL A 113 25.22 17.07 -12.91
C VAL A 113 25.99 17.97 -11.92
N TYR A 114 26.05 17.56 -10.64
CA TYR A 114 26.82 18.30 -9.64
C TYR A 114 28.32 18.32 -9.95
N THR A 115 28.87 17.20 -10.42
CA THR A 115 30.30 17.09 -10.76
C THR A 115 30.66 17.76 -12.08
N GLU A 116 29.75 17.79 -13.04
CA GLU A 116 29.99 18.44 -14.34
C GLU A 116 29.86 19.96 -14.27
N LYS A 117 29.03 20.51 -13.42
CA LYS A 117 28.84 21.95 -13.23
C LYS A 117 29.79 22.51 -12.20
N LYS A 118 30.23 23.77 -12.42
CA LYS A 118 31.09 24.51 -11.50
C LYS A 118 30.31 25.67 -10.84
N GLY A 119 30.72 26.03 -9.61
CA GLY A 119 30.18 27.18 -8.90
C GLY A 119 28.80 26.97 -8.32
N ASN A 120 28.12 28.08 -7.97
CA ASN A 120 26.82 28.06 -7.24
C ASN A 120 25.69 27.35 -8.02
N ASN A 121 25.81 27.19 -9.32
CA ASN A 121 24.81 26.49 -10.14
C ASN A 121 24.93 24.96 -10.09
N ALA A 122 26.02 24.42 -9.55
CA ALA A 122 26.23 22.96 -9.46
C ALA A 122 25.20 22.32 -8.52
N LEU A 123 25.00 22.89 -7.34
CA LEU A 123 24.04 22.36 -6.36
C LEU A 123 22.59 22.39 -6.89
N VAL A 124 22.18 23.54 -7.40
CA VAL A 124 20.81 23.71 -7.95
C VAL A 124 20.58 22.80 -9.14
N GLY A 125 21.56 22.68 -10.04
CA GLY A 125 21.51 21.79 -11.18
C GLY A 125 21.44 20.32 -10.78
N GLY A 126 22.26 19.89 -9.83
CA GLY A 126 22.27 18.54 -9.28
C GLY A 126 20.94 18.18 -8.61
N LEU A 127 20.39 19.08 -7.78
CA LEU A 127 19.08 18.86 -7.14
C LEU A 127 17.95 18.72 -8.16
N ARG A 128 17.90 19.59 -9.17
CA ARG A 128 16.89 19.50 -10.25
C ARG A 128 17.00 18.18 -11.02
N ALA A 129 18.21 17.77 -11.38
CA ALA A 129 18.44 16.50 -12.07
C ALA A 129 18.03 15.30 -11.19
N ALA A 130 18.37 15.33 -9.91
CA ALA A 130 17.98 14.31 -8.96
C ALA A 130 16.45 14.19 -8.83
N CYS A 131 15.75 15.31 -8.66
CA CYS A 131 14.29 15.32 -8.57
C CYS A 131 13.63 14.77 -9.84
N LEU A 132 14.04 15.21 -11.00
CA LEU A 132 13.46 14.76 -12.28
C LEU A 132 13.72 13.26 -12.52
N ALA A 133 14.97 12.83 -12.46
CA ALA A 133 15.33 11.43 -12.68
C ALA A 133 14.72 10.50 -11.63
N GLY A 134 14.72 10.92 -10.36
CA GLY A 134 14.14 10.16 -9.27
C GLY A 134 12.63 9.97 -9.45
N THR A 135 11.90 11.03 -9.79
CA THR A 135 10.45 10.98 -10.01
C THR A 135 10.11 10.08 -11.20
N VAL A 136 10.79 10.25 -12.33
CA VAL A 136 10.54 9.43 -13.54
C VAL A 136 10.81 7.95 -13.25
N ALA A 137 11.95 7.63 -12.63
CA ALA A 137 12.31 6.25 -12.33
C ALA A 137 11.36 5.61 -11.30
N ALA A 138 10.96 6.35 -10.27
CA ALA A 138 9.99 5.85 -9.27
C ALA A 138 8.64 5.57 -9.92
N THR A 139 8.10 6.50 -10.71
CA THR A 139 6.81 6.34 -11.38
C THR A 139 6.82 5.17 -12.36
N SER A 140 7.85 5.07 -13.21
CA SER A 140 7.99 3.98 -14.18
C SER A 140 8.08 2.61 -13.48
N SER A 141 8.90 2.50 -12.43
CA SER A 141 9.03 1.26 -11.65
C SER A 141 7.74 0.88 -10.94
N TYR A 142 7.01 1.87 -10.41
CA TYR A 142 5.71 1.61 -9.79
C TYR A 142 4.71 1.02 -10.80
N ILE A 143 4.60 1.64 -11.98
CA ILE A 143 3.69 1.18 -13.03
C ILE A 143 4.04 -0.25 -13.45
N VAL A 144 5.30 -0.51 -13.77
CA VAL A 144 5.75 -1.86 -14.19
C VAL A 144 5.48 -2.89 -13.11
N ALA A 145 5.86 -2.61 -11.87
CA ALA A 145 5.66 -3.54 -10.77
C ALA A 145 4.16 -3.79 -10.47
N SER A 146 3.32 -2.76 -10.62
CA SER A 146 1.87 -2.89 -10.45
C SER A 146 1.25 -3.76 -11.55
N VAL A 147 1.68 -3.60 -12.80
CA VAL A 147 1.21 -4.42 -13.93
C VAL A 147 1.64 -5.88 -13.75
N VAL A 148 2.91 -6.13 -13.40
CA VAL A 148 3.40 -7.50 -13.13
C VAL A 148 2.63 -8.14 -11.98
N LYS A 149 2.34 -7.39 -10.90
CA LYS A 149 1.55 -7.87 -9.78
C LYS A 149 0.14 -8.26 -10.22
N GLN A 150 -0.47 -7.49 -11.13
CA GLN A 150 -1.80 -7.79 -11.65
C GLN A 150 -1.79 -9.05 -12.53
N ILE A 151 -0.86 -9.17 -13.45
CA ILE A 151 -0.71 -10.36 -14.31
C ILE A 151 -0.53 -11.63 -13.46
N ASN A 152 0.30 -11.59 -12.43
CA ASN A 152 0.54 -12.74 -11.55
C ASN A 152 -0.66 -13.11 -10.64
N ARG A 153 -1.70 -12.29 -10.58
CA ARG A 153 -2.95 -12.59 -9.87
C ARG A 153 -4.00 -13.26 -10.76
N ASP A 154 -3.91 -12.98 -12.05
CA ASP A 154 -4.86 -13.49 -13.04
C ASP A 154 -4.48 -14.90 -13.56
N VAL A 155 -3.32 -15.44 -13.12
CA VAL A 155 -2.81 -16.79 -13.35
C VAL A 155 -3.01 -17.66 -12.11
#